data_b1dfba72bf7ac4f8c87544e511e2464b
#
_entry.id   b1dfba72bf7ac4f8c87544e511e2464b
#
_cell.length_a   1.000
_cell.length_b   1.000
_cell.length_c   1.000
_cell.angle_alpha   90.00
_cell.angle_beta   90.00
_cell.angle_gamma   90.00
#
_symmetry.space_group_name_H-M   'P 1'
#
loop_
_entity.id
_entity.type
_entity.pdbx_description
1 polymer ?
#
loop_
_entity_poly.entity_id
_entity_poly.type
_entity_poly.pdbx_seq_one_letter_code
_entity_poly.pdbx_strand_id
1 'polypeptide(L)'
;AYIASRNELRAQTIRGGSVAEKMCNLTKQVWYNTIYEERDSITDKYTRSGGVFHDDFNTSLSLLYAEDNTATVISGLQASRELVDGIMADLQNPPAEFAACYEAADSLYDAYCGLIDLAVSPSGSLKTYSENFSKYDEDLLKYYNKLEALIPSE
;
A
#
# COMPACT_ATOMS: atom_id res chain seq x y z
N ALA A 1 2.78 10.97 -25.56
CA ALA A 1 1.58 10.50 -24.84
C ALA A 1 1.86 9.30 -23.96
N TYR A 2 2.44 8.20 -24.50
CA TYR A 2 2.73 6.99 -23.72
C TYR A 2 3.74 7.26 -22.59
N ILE A 3 4.82 7.98 -22.88
CA ILE A 3 5.86 8.34 -21.89
C ILE A 3 5.26 9.19 -20.78
N ALA A 4 4.37 10.15 -21.10
CA ALA A 4 3.73 10.98 -20.11
C ALA A 4 2.83 10.15 -19.16
N SER A 5 2.04 9.22 -19.69
CA SER A 5 1.20 8.32 -18.88
C SER A 5 2.06 7.42 -17.98
N ARG A 6 3.17 6.91 -18.50
CA ARG A 6 4.10 6.12 -17.71
C ARG A 6 4.71 6.93 -16.56
N ASN A 7 5.12 8.17 -16.82
CA ASN A 7 5.67 9.05 -15.79
C ASN A 7 4.62 9.35 -14.72
N GLU A 8 3.37 9.56 -15.12
CA GLU A 8 2.27 9.78 -14.21
C GLU A 8 2.00 8.52 -13.35
N LEU A 9 2.06 7.33 -13.95
CA LEU A 9 1.95 6.07 -13.22
C LEU A 9 3.00 5.99 -12.12
N ARG A 10 4.26 6.26 -12.45
CA ARG A 10 5.36 6.24 -11.47
C ARG A 10 5.10 7.23 -10.33
N ALA A 11 4.72 8.45 -10.65
CA ALA A 11 4.48 9.49 -9.66
C ALA A 11 3.34 9.11 -8.71
N GLN A 12 2.22 8.62 -9.24
CA GLN A 12 1.04 8.29 -8.45
C GLN A 12 1.22 7.00 -7.64
N THR A 13 1.87 5.98 -8.20
CA THR A 13 2.10 4.73 -7.47
C THR A 13 3.09 4.90 -6.32
N ILE A 14 4.14 5.69 -6.48
CA ILE A 14 5.07 5.92 -5.38
C ILE A 14 4.44 6.78 -4.28
N ARG A 15 3.63 7.75 -4.65
CA ARG A 15 2.92 8.61 -3.69
C ARG A 15 1.88 7.81 -2.89
N GLY A 16 1.00 7.09 -3.57
CA GLY A 16 -0.02 6.25 -2.95
C GLY A 16 0.59 5.08 -2.18
N GLY A 17 1.62 4.45 -2.73
CA GLY A 17 2.37 3.38 -2.08
C GLY A 17 3.01 3.82 -0.78
N SER A 18 3.55 5.04 -0.73
CA SER A 18 4.15 5.61 0.48
C SER A 18 3.12 5.80 1.60
N VAL A 19 1.92 6.26 1.25
CA VAL A 19 0.82 6.40 2.21
C VAL A 19 0.34 5.03 2.68
N ALA A 20 0.18 4.08 1.76
CA ALA A 20 -0.20 2.70 2.07
C ALA A 20 0.82 2.02 2.98
N GLU A 21 2.11 2.22 2.73
CA GLU A 21 3.19 1.69 3.57
C GLU A 21 3.06 2.17 5.02
N LYS A 22 2.84 3.46 5.22
CA LYS A 22 2.66 4.03 6.56
C LYS A 22 1.44 3.45 7.26
N MET A 23 0.33 3.29 6.54
CA MET A 23 -0.88 2.70 7.09
C MET A 23 -0.68 1.22 7.45
N CYS A 24 -0.01 0.46 6.59
CA CYS A 24 0.32 -0.94 6.86
C CYS A 24 1.25 -1.07 8.07
N ASN A 25 2.25 -0.21 8.21
CA ASN A 25 3.16 -0.22 9.35
C ASN A 25 2.41 0.07 10.65
N LEU A 26 1.51 1.03 10.66
CA LEU A 26 0.69 1.32 11.84
C LEU A 26 -0.22 0.14 12.18
N THR A 27 -0.86 -0.46 11.19
CA THR A 27 -1.71 -1.64 11.35
C THR A 27 -0.93 -2.80 11.96
N LYS A 28 0.25 -3.10 11.44
CA LYS A 28 1.13 -4.15 11.96
C LYS A 28 1.53 -3.87 13.41
N GLN A 29 1.85 -2.61 13.72
CA GLN A 29 2.28 -2.22 15.06
C GLN A 29 1.14 -2.40 16.08
N VAL A 30 -0.07 -1.97 15.72
CA VAL A 30 -1.26 -2.17 16.57
C VAL A 30 -1.53 -3.67 16.76
N TRP A 31 -1.45 -4.44 15.70
CA TRP A 31 -1.67 -5.89 15.71
C TRP A 31 -0.66 -6.60 16.62
N TYR A 32 0.62 -6.35 16.37
CA TYR A 32 1.73 -6.91 17.14
C TYR A 32 1.64 -6.55 18.62
N ASN A 33 1.44 -5.27 18.93
CA ASN A 33 1.42 -4.78 20.31
C ASN A 33 0.22 -5.34 21.09
N THR A 34 -0.88 -5.63 20.42
CA THR A 34 -2.03 -6.28 21.06
C THR A 34 -1.69 -7.73 21.43
N ILE A 35 -1.10 -8.48 20.49
CA ILE A 35 -0.80 -9.90 20.69
C ILE A 35 0.28 -10.09 21.76
N TYR A 36 1.34 -9.29 21.69
CA TYR A 36 2.52 -9.42 22.56
C TYR A 36 2.50 -8.50 23.78
N GLU A 37 1.40 -7.77 23.98
CA GLU A 37 1.19 -6.86 25.11
C GLU A 37 2.32 -5.82 25.26
N GLU A 38 2.74 -5.27 24.13
CA GLU A 38 3.76 -4.22 24.08
C GLU A 38 3.14 -2.83 24.16
N ARG A 39 3.75 -1.99 24.99
CA ARG A 39 3.31 -0.62 25.19
C ARG A 39 4.02 0.35 24.24
N ASP A 40 3.24 1.27 23.68
CA ASP A 40 3.72 2.26 22.73
C ASP A 40 2.77 3.45 22.77
N SER A 41 3.31 4.65 22.94
CA SER A 41 2.51 5.87 23.08
C SER A 41 1.60 6.14 21.87
N ILE A 42 1.95 5.65 20.69
CA ILE A 42 1.17 5.83 19.47
C ILE A 42 0.03 4.82 19.42
N THR A 43 0.26 3.57 19.83
CA THR A 43 -0.68 2.46 19.67
C THR A 43 -1.52 2.16 20.91
N ASP A 44 -1.13 2.62 22.08
CA ASP A 44 -1.79 2.28 23.36
C ASP A 44 -3.30 2.53 23.34
N LYS A 45 -3.75 3.60 22.71
CA LYS A 45 -5.18 3.94 22.62
C LYS A 45 -6.01 2.91 21.84
N TYR A 46 -5.37 2.10 20.99
CA TYR A 46 -6.03 1.04 20.22
C TYR A 46 -5.90 -0.32 20.89
N THR A 47 -4.76 -0.60 21.52
CA THR A 47 -4.40 -1.93 22.01
C THR A 47 -4.94 -2.22 23.39
N ARG A 48 -5.28 -1.17 24.17
CA ARG A 48 -5.66 -1.29 25.57
C ARG A 48 -6.90 -0.49 25.87
N SER A 49 -7.63 -0.93 26.90
CA SER A 49 -8.78 -0.22 27.46
C SER A 49 -8.69 -0.33 28.98
N GLY A 50 -8.70 0.83 29.68
CA GLY A 50 -8.55 0.85 31.13
C GLY A 50 -7.26 0.21 31.65
N GLY A 51 -6.17 0.28 30.85
CA GLY A 51 -4.88 -0.28 31.19
C GLY A 51 -4.72 -1.77 30.88
N VAL A 52 -5.73 -2.40 30.30
CA VAL A 52 -5.74 -3.84 29.97
C VAL A 52 -5.72 -4.03 28.47
N PHE A 53 -4.82 -4.87 27.97
CA PHE A 53 -4.75 -5.23 26.56
C PHE A 53 -5.99 -6.02 26.13
N HIS A 54 -6.46 -5.77 24.91
CA HIS A 54 -7.58 -6.53 24.33
C HIS A 54 -7.17 -7.98 24.11
N ASP A 55 -8.06 -8.92 24.43
CA ASP A 55 -7.85 -10.35 24.19
C ASP A 55 -7.88 -10.69 22.69
N ASP A 56 -8.65 -9.93 21.91
CA ASP A 56 -8.82 -10.10 20.49
C ASP A 56 -8.20 -8.91 19.74
N PHE A 57 -7.20 -9.18 18.91
CA PHE A 57 -6.56 -8.14 18.10
C PHE A 57 -7.54 -7.47 17.12
N ASN A 58 -8.62 -8.15 16.75
CA ASN A 58 -9.65 -7.55 15.88
C ASN A 58 -10.32 -6.35 16.56
N THR A 59 -10.45 -6.37 17.88
CA THR A 59 -10.96 -5.21 18.63
C THR A 59 -10.02 -4.01 18.46
N SER A 60 -8.74 -4.22 18.59
CA SER A 60 -7.73 -3.16 18.41
C SER A 60 -7.73 -2.62 17.00
N LEU A 61 -7.75 -3.49 15.99
CA LEU A 61 -7.80 -3.06 14.58
C LEU A 61 -9.10 -2.33 14.26
N SER A 62 -10.23 -2.76 14.81
CA SER A 62 -11.51 -2.07 14.64
C SER A 62 -11.47 -0.65 15.18
N LEU A 63 -10.82 -0.44 16.32
CA LEU A 63 -10.65 0.90 16.90
C LEU A 63 -9.79 1.79 16.01
N LEU A 64 -8.69 1.25 15.48
CA LEU A 64 -7.83 1.98 14.55
C LEU A 64 -8.61 2.40 13.30
N TYR A 65 -9.32 1.47 12.68
CA TYR A 65 -10.04 1.71 11.43
C TYR A 65 -11.33 2.52 11.61
N ALA A 66 -11.80 2.68 12.83
CA ALA A 66 -12.95 3.54 13.15
C ALA A 66 -12.59 5.01 13.32
N GLU A 67 -11.31 5.37 13.43
CA GLU A 67 -10.90 6.76 13.58
C GLU A 67 -11.14 7.57 12.30
N ASP A 68 -11.53 8.83 12.46
CA ASP A 68 -11.75 9.77 11.35
C ASP A 68 -10.48 9.95 10.50
N ASN A 69 -9.32 10.04 11.16
CA ASN A 69 -8.05 10.18 10.47
C ASN A 69 -7.73 8.96 9.59
N THR A 70 -8.00 7.76 10.08
CA THR A 70 -7.83 6.53 9.30
C THR A 70 -8.80 6.50 8.13
N ALA A 71 -10.06 6.88 8.34
CA ALA A 71 -11.06 6.95 7.27
C ALA A 71 -10.62 7.91 6.15
N THR A 72 -10.01 9.04 6.52
CA THR A 72 -9.47 10.00 5.56
C THR A 72 -8.32 9.39 4.75
N VAL A 73 -7.41 8.68 5.41
CA VAL A 73 -6.30 7.98 4.73
C VAL A 73 -6.83 6.94 3.75
N ILE A 74 -7.80 6.12 4.16
CA ILE A 74 -8.40 5.08 3.32
C ILE A 74 -9.11 5.69 2.12
N SER A 75 -9.88 6.76 2.31
CA SER A 75 -10.54 7.46 1.20
C SER A 75 -9.52 8.01 0.20
N GLY A 76 -8.41 8.55 0.69
CA GLY A 76 -7.30 9.01 -0.14
C GLY A 76 -6.65 7.88 -0.93
N LEU A 77 -6.47 6.71 -0.33
CA LEU A 77 -5.92 5.53 -1.00
C LEU A 77 -6.87 4.99 -2.06
N GLN A 78 -8.16 4.98 -1.80
CA GLN A 78 -9.17 4.57 -2.78
C GLN A 78 -9.21 5.51 -3.98
N ALA A 79 -9.13 6.82 -3.75
CA ALA A 79 -9.05 7.83 -4.81
C ALA A 79 -7.77 7.68 -5.63
N SER A 80 -6.64 7.41 -4.97
CA SER A 80 -5.37 7.10 -5.63
C SER A 80 -5.49 5.88 -6.53
N ARG A 81 -6.14 4.82 -6.05
CA ARG A 81 -6.37 3.58 -6.80
C ARG A 81 -7.16 3.84 -8.07
N GLU A 82 -8.25 4.61 -7.99
CA GLU A 82 -9.05 4.96 -9.16
C GLU A 82 -8.24 5.74 -10.19
N LEU A 83 -7.43 6.69 -9.73
CA LEU A 83 -6.56 7.47 -10.61
C LEU A 83 -5.54 6.57 -11.31
N VAL A 84 -4.89 5.68 -10.56
CA VAL A 84 -3.89 4.74 -11.11
C VAL A 84 -4.54 3.74 -12.08
N ASP A 85 -5.74 3.26 -11.77
CA ASP A 85 -6.49 2.38 -12.68
C ASP A 85 -6.73 3.05 -14.04
N GLY A 86 -7.09 4.34 -14.04
CA GLY A 86 -7.26 5.13 -15.26
C GLY A 86 -5.97 5.30 -16.05
N ILE A 87 -4.87 5.55 -15.36
CA ILE A 87 -3.55 5.67 -16.00
C ILE A 87 -3.14 4.34 -16.62
N MET A 88 -3.36 3.24 -15.90
CA MET A 88 -3.04 1.89 -16.39
C MET A 88 -3.86 1.54 -17.64
N ALA A 89 -5.12 1.97 -17.69
CA ALA A 89 -5.95 1.81 -18.89
C ALA A 89 -5.36 2.53 -20.11
N ASP A 90 -4.79 3.71 -19.89
CA ASP A 90 -4.13 4.48 -20.97
C ASP A 90 -2.84 3.81 -21.47
N LEU A 91 -2.20 2.96 -20.65
CA LEU A 91 -0.99 2.24 -21.00
C LEU A 91 -1.23 0.91 -21.70
N GLN A 92 -2.48 0.47 -21.82
CA GLN A 92 -2.84 -0.75 -22.52
C GLN A 92 -2.46 -0.67 -24.00
N ASN A 93 -2.15 -1.83 -24.60
CA ASN A 93 -1.78 -1.95 -26.02
C ASN A 93 -0.60 -1.02 -26.39
N PRO A 94 0.55 -1.19 -25.75
CA PRO A 94 1.70 -0.32 -25.99
C PRO A 94 2.22 -0.50 -27.44
N PRO A 95 2.81 0.56 -28.03
CA PRO A 95 3.65 0.38 -29.21
C PRO A 95 4.75 -0.65 -28.94
N ALA A 96 5.22 -1.35 -30.00
CA ALA A 96 6.20 -2.42 -29.85
C ALA A 96 7.47 -1.99 -29.10
N GLU A 97 7.91 -0.75 -29.29
CA GLU A 97 9.08 -0.17 -28.60
C GLU A 97 8.88 0.00 -27.09
N PHE A 98 7.64 0.01 -26.62
CA PHE A 98 7.29 0.16 -25.19
C PHE A 98 6.82 -1.15 -24.54
N ALA A 99 6.97 -2.30 -25.20
CA ALA A 99 6.49 -3.58 -24.66
C ALA A 99 7.13 -3.92 -23.30
N ALA A 100 8.45 -3.77 -23.18
CA ALA A 100 9.16 -4.02 -21.92
C ALA A 100 8.77 -2.99 -20.84
N CYS A 101 8.51 -1.76 -21.25
CA CYS A 101 8.02 -0.69 -20.38
C CYS A 101 6.65 -1.05 -19.80
N TYR A 102 5.74 -1.56 -20.62
CA TYR A 102 4.42 -2.00 -20.17
C TYR A 102 4.50 -3.16 -19.18
N GLU A 103 5.37 -4.15 -19.42
CA GLU A 103 5.54 -5.28 -18.48
C GLU A 103 6.00 -4.82 -17.11
N ALA A 104 6.94 -3.87 -17.04
CA ALA A 104 7.39 -3.29 -15.79
C ALA A 104 6.27 -2.44 -15.13
N ALA A 105 5.51 -1.71 -15.92
CA ALA A 105 4.36 -0.93 -15.44
C ALA A 105 3.28 -1.84 -14.83
N ASP A 106 2.99 -2.95 -15.49
CA ASP A 106 2.02 -3.94 -14.99
C ASP A 106 2.47 -4.55 -13.66
N SER A 107 3.74 -4.89 -13.52
CA SER A 107 4.31 -5.41 -12.27
C SER A 107 4.30 -4.36 -11.15
N LEU A 108 4.59 -3.10 -11.48
CA LEU A 108 4.49 -1.99 -10.53
C LEU A 108 3.03 -1.79 -10.06
N TYR A 109 2.10 -1.86 -10.98
CA TYR A 109 0.68 -1.75 -10.68
C TYR A 109 0.22 -2.87 -9.74
N ASP A 110 0.63 -4.12 -9.99
CA ASP A 110 0.29 -5.25 -9.13
C ASP A 110 0.79 -5.07 -7.70
N ALA A 111 2.04 -4.63 -7.54
CA ALA A 111 2.62 -4.36 -6.22
C ALA A 111 1.89 -3.22 -5.50
N TYR A 112 1.59 -2.15 -6.23
CA TYR A 112 0.82 -1.02 -5.72
C TYR A 112 -0.56 -1.46 -5.23
N CYS A 113 -1.30 -2.22 -6.04
CA CYS A 113 -2.61 -2.73 -5.69
C CYS A 113 -2.56 -3.62 -4.44
N GLY A 114 -1.53 -4.47 -4.34
CA GLY A 114 -1.32 -5.30 -3.17
C GLY A 114 -1.15 -4.50 -1.88
N LEU A 115 -0.34 -3.44 -1.92
CA LEU A 115 -0.16 -2.55 -0.77
C LEU A 115 -1.45 -1.81 -0.39
N ILE A 116 -2.17 -1.28 -1.37
CA ILE A 116 -3.45 -0.60 -1.12
C ILE A 116 -4.44 -1.54 -0.45
N ASP A 117 -4.59 -2.76 -0.95
CA ASP A 117 -5.51 -3.75 -0.39
C ASP A 117 -5.16 -4.09 1.07
N LEU A 118 -3.87 -4.26 1.38
CA LEU A 118 -3.42 -4.50 2.75
C LEU A 118 -3.71 -3.32 3.68
N ALA A 119 -3.51 -2.10 3.19
CA ALA A 119 -3.75 -0.89 3.98
C ALA A 119 -5.24 -0.66 4.26
N VAL A 120 -6.10 -0.93 3.26
CA VAL A 120 -7.54 -0.65 3.34
C VAL A 120 -8.29 -1.72 4.10
N SER A 121 -7.90 -2.99 3.96
CA SER A 121 -8.66 -4.12 4.50
C SER A 121 -7.74 -5.23 5.03
N PRO A 122 -7.15 -5.03 6.22
CA PRO A 122 -6.30 -6.05 6.82
C PRO A 122 -7.10 -7.31 7.15
N SER A 123 -6.49 -8.48 6.88
CA SER A 123 -7.12 -9.77 7.13
C SER A 123 -6.07 -10.87 7.33
N GLY A 124 -6.51 -12.04 7.79
CA GLY A 124 -5.64 -13.19 8.00
C GLY A 124 -4.86 -13.10 9.31
N SER A 125 -3.64 -13.64 9.29
CA SER A 125 -2.74 -13.62 10.44
C SER A 125 -1.73 -12.47 10.32
N LEU A 126 -1.17 -12.05 11.44
CA LEU A 126 -0.10 -11.05 11.45
C LEU A 126 1.10 -11.52 10.62
N LYS A 127 1.43 -12.80 10.71
CA LYS A 127 2.54 -13.40 9.95
C LYS A 127 2.32 -13.25 8.45
N THR A 128 1.17 -13.70 7.96
CA THR A 128 0.83 -13.62 6.52
C THR A 128 0.74 -12.17 6.05
N TYR A 129 0.12 -11.31 6.84
CA TYR A 129 0.03 -9.88 6.54
C TYR A 129 1.42 -9.26 6.40
N SER A 130 2.32 -9.55 7.34
CA SER A 130 3.69 -9.02 7.35
C SER A 130 4.51 -9.52 6.16
N GLU A 131 4.37 -10.79 5.81
CA GLU A 131 5.06 -11.40 4.65
C GLU A 131 4.59 -10.76 3.34
N ASN A 132 3.28 -10.61 3.17
CA ASN A 132 2.70 -9.98 1.99
C ASN A 132 3.10 -8.51 1.90
N PHE A 133 3.08 -7.80 3.02
CA PHE A 133 3.53 -6.41 3.07
C PHE A 133 4.98 -6.27 2.59
N SER A 134 5.88 -7.07 3.13
CA SER A 134 7.30 -7.02 2.76
C SER A 134 7.49 -7.28 1.27
N LYS A 135 6.78 -8.26 0.73
CA LYS A 135 6.85 -8.59 -0.70
C LYS A 135 6.38 -7.44 -1.58
N TYR A 136 5.20 -6.89 -1.31
CA TYR A 136 4.65 -5.81 -2.13
C TYR A 136 5.47 -4.52 -1.99
N ASP A 137 5.97 -4.22 -0.80
CA ASP A 137 6.78 -3.04 -0.55
C ASP A 137 8.11 -3.10 -1.30
N GLU A 138 8.79 -4.25 -1.27
CA GLU A 138 10.01 -4.50 -2.04
C GLU A 138 9.76 -4.44 -3.54
N ASP A 139 8.69 -5.08 -4.02
CA ASP A 139 8.32 -5.11 -5.43
C ASP A 139 7.96 -3.71 -5.94
N LEU A 140 7.28 -2.90 -5.15
CA LEU A 140 6.93 -1.54 -5.53
C LEU A 140 8.19 -0.75 -5.89
N LEU A 141 9.19 -0.76 -5.03
CA LEU A 141 10.44 -0.03 -5.26
C LEU A 141 11.23 -0.63 -6.43
N LYS A 142 11.28 -1.96 -6.49
CA LYS A 142 11.98 -2.69 -7.56
C LYS A 142 11.44 -2.30 -8.94
N TYR A 143 10.14 -2.37 -9.12
CA TYR A 143 9.54 -2.09 -10.43
C TYR A 143 9.43 -0.61 -10.73
N TYR A 144 9.30 0.23 -9.71
CA TYR A 144 9.43 1.68 -9.87
C TYR A 144 10.78 2.05 -10.48
N ASN A 145 11.86 1.49 -9.94
CA ASN A 145 13.22 1.73 -10.44
C ASN A 145 13.45 1.09 -11.81
N LYS A 146 12.93 -0.11 -12.02
CA LYS A 146 13.03 -0.80 -13.31
C LYS A 146 12.34 -0.03 -14.42
N LEU A 147 11.16 0.53 -14.12
CA LEU A 147 10.41 1.32 -15.09
C LEU A 147 11.17 2.59 -15.48
N GLU A 148 11.88 3.22 -14.54
CA GLU A 148 12.73 4.37 -14.83
C GLU A 148 13.83 4.01 -15.82
N ALA A 149 14.49 2.85 -15.60
CA ALA A 149 15.59 2.40 -16.44
C ALA A 149 15.16 2.05 -17.86
N LEU A 150 13.89 1.77 -18.08
CA LEU A 150 13.32 1.42 -19.38
C LEU A 150 12.78 2.62 -20.16
N ILE A 151 13.14 3.85 -19.78
CA ILE A 151 12.78 5.04 -20.54
C ILE A 151 13.57 5.05 -21.83
N PRO A 152 12.91 5.02 -23.01
CA PRO A 152 13.61 5.27 -24.26
C PRO A 152 14.18 6.70 -24.22
N SER A 153 15.45 6.85 -24.56
CA SER A 153 16.01 8.17 -24.79
C SER A 153 15.33 8.81 -26.01
N GLU A 154 14.82 10.00 -25.85
CA GLU A 154 14.26 10.79 -26.97
C GLU A 154 15.36 11.15 -28.00
#